data_bf2b71e0bad9a992fbdd0c94b3509321
#
_entry.id   bf2b71e0bad9a992fbdd0c94b3509321
#
_cell.length_a   1.000
_cell.length_b   1.000
_cell.length_c   1.000
_cell.angle_alpha   90.00
_cell.angle_beta   90.00
_cell.angle_gamma   90.00
#
_symmetry.space_group_name_H-M   'P 1'
#
loop_
_entity.id
_entity.type
_entity.pdbx_description
1 polymer ?
#
loop_
_entity_poly.entity_id
_entity_poly.type
_entity_poly.pdbx_seq_one_letter_code
_entity_poly.pdbx_strand_id
1 'polypeptide(L)'
;MADALPLRGAGLGLRRALLDELIEAPVGAFDFLECAPDNWIGVGGVLGEKLQALSSRHPLSCHGLSLSLGGPDPLDRQFLHKTREFLDRHAIALYSEHLSYCSAGGHLYDLLPLPFTDEAVHHVAARIAQVQDVLGRRIAIENVSYYAAPYQALGEIDFIDAVLREADCDLLLDVNNVFVNAVNHGYAARAFIDAMPGERIARLHVAG
;
A
#
# COMPACT_ATOMS: atom_id res chain seq x y z
N MET A 1 -9.73 10.84 -19.54
CA MET A 1 -8.72 10.40 -18.55
C MET A 1 -7.57 9.82 -19.35
N ALA A 2 -6.32 10.21 -19.07
CA ALA A 2 -5.19 9.53 -19.67
C ALA A 2 -5.16 8.10 -19.08
N ASP A 3 -5.08 7.09 -19.94
CA ASP A 3 -4.93 5.71 -19.47
C ASP A 3 -3.63 5.60 -18.69
N ALA A 4 -3.71 5.13 -17.44
CA ALA A 4 -2.53 4.89 -16.63
C ALA A 4 -1.64 3.86 -17.32
N LEU A 5 -0.34 4.12 -17.40
CA LEU A 5 0.62 3.17 -17.95
C LEU A 5 0.70 1.95 -17.02
N PRO A 6 0.72 0.73 -17.56
CA PRO A 6 0.84 -0.46 -16.71
C PRO A 6 2.17 -0.46 -15.97
N LEU A 7 2.14 -0.71 -14.66
CA LEU A 7 3.33 -0.88 -13.84
C LEU A 7 3.98 -2.24 -14.16
N ARG A 8 5.22 -2.20 -14.62
CA ARG A 8 6.03 -3.40 -14.92
C ARG A 8 7.48 -3.10 -14.61
N GLY A 9 8.25 -4.14 -14.31
CA GLY A 9 9.70 -4.01 -14.07
C GLY A 9 10.04 -3.64 -12.62
N ALA A 10 11.14 -2.93 -12.44
CA ALA A 10 11.68 -2.52 -11.14
C ALA A 10 11.47 -1.04 -10.88
N GLY A 11 10.92 -0.69 -9.73
CA GLY A 11 10.66 0.68 -9.32
C GLY A 11 11.51 1.13 -8.15
N LEU A 12 11.57 2.45 -7.96
CA LEU A 12 12.27 3.08 -6.84
C LEU A 12 11.31 3.95 -6.02
N GLY A 13 11.54 3.99 -4.70
CA GLY A 13 10.86 4.92 -3.81
C GLY A 13 11.20 6.38 -4.15
N LEU A 14 10.19 7.17 -4.47
CA LEU A 14 10.34 8.60 -4.74
C LEU A 14 10.50 9.36 -3.41
N ARG A 15 11.75 9.67 -3.06
CA ARG A 15 12.09 10.42 -1.86
C ARG A 15 12.47 11.84 -2.22
N ARG A 16 12.05 12.82 -1.41
CA ARG A 16 12.36 14.25 -1.65
C ARG A 16 13.85 14.53 -1.81
N ALA A 17 14.70 13.82 -1.05
CA ALA A 17 16.15 13.95 -1.13
C ALA A 17 16.76 13.49 -2.45
N LEU A 18 16.05 12.64 -3.21
CA LEU A 18 16.53 12.06 -4.48
C LEU A 18 15.93 12.72 -5.72
N LEU A 19 15.09 13.77 -5.56
CA LEU A 19 14.33 14.33 -6.68
C LEU A 19 15.20 14.80 -7.83
N ASP A 20 16.30 15.47 -7.55
CA ASP A 20 17.20 16.01 -8.59
C ASP A 20 17.90 14.87 -9.32
N GLU A 21 18.39 13.88 -8.59
CA GLU A 21 19.02 12.69 -9.17
C GLU A 21 18.03 11.87 -10.01
N LEU A 22 16.78 11.72 -9.56
CA LEU A 22 15.74 11.02 -10.30
C LEU A 22 15.33 11.76 -11.60
N ILE A 23 15.32 13.09 -11.58
CA ILE A 23 15.05 13.92 -12.77
C ILE A 23 16.17 13.77 -13.80
N GLU A 24 17.42 13.72 -13.34
CA GLU A 24 18.62 13.60 -14.18
C GLU A 24 18.94 12.17 -14.57
N ALA A 25 18.27 11.16 -13.96
CA ALA A 25 18.51 9.76 -14.23
C ALA A 25 18.33 9.40 -15.72
N PRO A 26 19.20 8.58 -16.29
CA PRO A 26 19.09 8.16 -17.68
C PRO A 26 17.81 7.33 -17.90
N VAL A 27 17.28 7.37 -19.11
CA VAL A 27 16.12 6.58 -19.51
C VAL A 27 16.42 5.09 -19.30
N GLY A 28 15.52 4.40 -18.60
CA GLY A 28 15.66 2.98 -18.28
C GLY A 28 16.48 2.68 -17.02
N ALA A 29 16.87 3.67 -16.24
CA ALA A 29 17.51 3.46 -14.93
C ALA A 29 16.54 2.79 -13.93
N PHE A 30 15.25 3.02 -14.09
CA PHE A 30 14.14 2.39 -13.37
C PHE A 30 12.89 2.43 -14.26
N ASP A 31 11.93 1.55 -13.99
CA ASP A 31 10.71 1.43 -14.82
C ASP A 31 9.56 2.29 -14.27
N PHE A 32 9.46 2.48 -12.96
CA PHE A 32 8.44 3.29 -12.31
C PHE A 32 8.95 3.89 -10.98
N LEU A 33 8.17 4.81 -10.42
CA LEU A 33 8.44 5.38 -9.10
C LEU A 33 7.27 5.12 -8.16
N GLU A 34 7.55 5.06 -6.87
CA GLU A 34 6.55 4.97 -5.83
C GLU A 34 6.64 6.14 -4.86
N CYS A 35 5.49 6.76 -4.55
CA CYS A 35 5.41 7.79 -3.52
C CYS A 35 4.30 7.52 -2.52
N ALA A 36 4.43 8.08 -1.31
CA ALA A 36 3.36 8.12 -0.34
C ALA A 36 2.54 9.40 -0.56
N PRO A 37 1.25 9.31 -0.93
CA PRO A 37 0.42 10.49 -1.20
C PRO A 37 0.31 11.39 0.03
N ASP A 38 0.34 10.84 1.23
CA ASP A 38 0.40 11.56 2.51
C ASP A 38 1.49 12.66 2.54
N ASN A 39 2.61 12.40 1.90
CA ASN A 39 3.75 13.31 1.85
C ASN A 39 3.67 14.35 0.72
N TRP A 40 2.73 14.19 -0.23
CA TRP A 40 2.69 15.00 -1.45
C TRP A 40 1.38 15.75 -1.65
N ILE A 41 0.27 15.31 -1.04
CA ILE A 41 -1.02 16.00 -1.10
C ILE A 41 -0.85 17.42 -0.53
N GLY A 42 -1.21 18.42 -1.33
CA GLY A 42 -1.09 19.82 -0.97
C GLY A 42 0.31 20.44 -1.14
N VAL A 43 1.30 19.65 -1.58
CA VAL A 43 2.64 20.17 -1.87
C VAL A 43 2.65 20.88 -3.22
N GLY A 44 3.04 22.16 -3.22
CA GLY A 44 3.18 23.01 -4.39
C GLY A 44 4.60 23.55 -4.58
N GLY A 45 4.74 24.61 -5.39
CA GLY A 45 6.00 25.23 -5.69
C GLY A 45 7.01 24.28 -6.35
N VAL A 46 8.29 24.50 -6.12
CA VAL A 46 9.39 23.74 -6.74
C VAL A 46 9.26 22.22 -6.54
N LEU A 47 8.84 21.77 -5.35
CA LEU A 47 8.67 20.35 -5.09
C LEU A 47 7.50 19.76 -5.90
N GLY A 48 6.37 20.47 -5.97
CA GLY A 48 5.23 20.06 -6.78
C GLY A 48 5.56 20.03 -8.27
N GLU A 49 6.33 21.01 -8.76
CA GLU A 49 6.81 21.06 -10.15
C GLU A 49 7.72 19.86 -10.48
N LYS A 50 8.64 19.51 -9.58
CA LYS A 50 9.51 18.34 -9.71
C LYS A 50 8.71 17.04 -9.73
N LEU A 51 7.73 16.89 -8.84
CA LEU A 51 6.82 15.73 -8.85
C LEU A 51 6.06 15.64 -10.18
N GLN A 52 5.53 16.77 -10.66
CA GLN A 52 4.80 16.82 -11.94
C GLN A 52 5.70 16.43 -13.12
N ALA A 53 6.95 16.90 -13.13
CA ALA A 53 7.93 16.54 -14.15
C ALA A 53 8.24 15.04 -14.15
N LEU A 54 8.39 14.41 -12.97
CA LEU A 54 8.61 12.98 -12.85
C LEU A 54 7.38 12.17 -13.25
N SER A 55 6.17 12.55 -12.78
CA SER A 55 4.93 11.84 -13.09
C SER A 55 4.53 11.92 -14.57
N SER A 56 4.98 12.95 -15.29
CA SER A 56 4.77 13.05 -16.74
C SER A 56 5.73 12.19 -17.58
N ARG A 57 6.82 11.70 -16.99
CA ARG A 57 7.88 10.93 -17.68
C ARG A 57 7.89 9.44 -17.28
N HIS A 58 7.47 9.14 -16.06
CA HIS A 58 7.52 7.80 -15.49
C HIS A 58 6.16 7.40 -14.93
N PRO A 59 5.75 6.13 -15.06
CA PRO A 59 4.61 5.61 -14.33
C PRO A 59 4.84 5.78 -12.83
N LEU A 60 3.79 6.17 -12.10
CA LEU A 60 3.83 6.25 -10.65
C LEU A 60 2.87 5.25 -10.02
N SER A 61 3.25 4.76 -8.86
CA SER A 61 2.37 4.11 -7.89
C SER A 61 2.34 4.89 -6.59
N CYS A 62 1.31 4.67 -5.80
CA CYS A 62 1.21 5.23 -4.47
C CYS A 62 1.05 4.13 -3.42
N HIS A 63 1.75 4.32 -2.30
CA HIS A 63 1.60 3.53 -1.11
C HIS A 63 1.26 4.45 0.07
N GLY A 64 0.04 4.31 0.62
CA GLY A 64 -0.49 5.13 1.70
C GLY A 64 0.10 4.74 3.06
N LEU A 65 0.15 5.71 3.98
CA LEU A 65 0.79 5.54 5.28
C LEU A 65 -0.18 5.65 6.46
N SER A 66 -1.32 6.34 6.29
CA SER A 66 -2.08 6.81 7.44
C SER A 66 -3.57 6.49 7.43
N LEU A 67 -4.07 5.76 6.45
CA LEU A 67 -5.50 5.50 6.34
C LEU A 67 -6.04 4.56 7.44
N SER A 68 -5.17 3.78 8.07
CA SER A 68 -5.53 2.93 9.21
C SER A 68 -6.72 2.00 8.90
N LEU A 69 -6.59 1.18 7.87
CA LEU A 69 -7.68 0.32 7.37
C LEU A 69 -8.30 -0.55 8.46
N GLY A 70 -7.51 -1.07 9.38
CA GLY A 70 -7.98 -1.90 10.50
C GLY A 70 -8.38 -1.11 11.75
N GLY A 71 -8.29 0.23 11.73
CA GLY A 71 -8.54 1.05 12.91
C GLY A 71 -10.02 1.11 13.32
N PRO A 72 -10.30 1.45 14.58
CA PRO A 72 -11.67 1.59 15.07
C PRO A 72 -12.34 2.92 14.66
N ASP A 73 -11.54 3.95 14.36
CA ASP A 73 -12.05 5.28 14.01
C ASP A 73 -12.64 5.29 12.61
N PRO A 74 -13.63 6.16 12.31
CA PRO A 74 -14.13 6.35 10.96
C PRO A 74 -13.01 6.71 9.98
N LEU A 75 -13.11 6.26 8.72
CA LEU A 75 -12.19 6.67 7.66
C LEU A 75 -12.28 8.19 7.42
N ASP A 76 -11.12 8.84 7.28
CA ASP A 76 -11.07 10.25 6.90
C ASP A 76 -11.48 10.43 5.42
N ARG A 77 -12.76 10.70 5.22
CA ARG A 77 -13.33 10.90 3.87
C ARG A 77 -12.73 12.12 3.16
N GLN A 78 -12.34 13.15 3.90
CA GLN A 78 -11.71 14.33 3.29
C GLN A 78 -10.32 13.99 2.75
N PHE A 79 -9.55 13.23 3.52
CA PHE A 79 -8.25 12.71 3.06
C PHE A 79 -8.42 11.79 1.86
N LEU A 80 -9.40 10.87 1.86
CA LEU A 80 -9.68 9.99 0.73
C LEU A 80 -10.03 10.77 -0.55
N HIS A 81 -10.83 11.84 -0.46
CA HIS A 81 -11.12 12.68 -1.63
C HIS A 81 -9.86 13.39 -2.17
N LYS A 82 -9.01 13.92 -1.27
CA LYS A 82 -7.73 14.51 -1.68
C LYS A 82 -6.79 13.48 -2.29
N THR A 83 -6.79 12.26 -1.75
CA THR A 83 -6.03 11.13 -2.31
C THR A 83 -6.53 10.81 -3.71
N ARG A 84 -7.84 10.68 -3.92
CA ARG A 84 -8.41 10.47 -5.25
C ARG A 84 -7.98 11.55 -6.25
N GLU A 85 -8.11 12.83 -5.89
CA GLU A 85 -7.68 13.94 -6.73
C GLU A 85 -6.19 13.87 -7.09
N PHE A 86 -5.35 13.47 -6.13
CA PHE A 86 -3.92 13.28 -6.33
C PHE A 86 -3.64 12.13 -7.29
N LEU A 87 -4.27 10.97 -7.08
CA LEU A 87 -4.13 9.80 -7.93
C LEU A 87 -4.56 10.10 -9.38
N ASP A 88 -5.67 10.80 -9.56
CA ASP A 88 -6.18 11.17 -10.88
C ASP A 88 -5.28 12.20 -11.58
N ARG A 89 -4.78 13.20 -10.84
CA ARG A 89 -3.87 14.24 -11.36
C ARG A 89 -2.57 13.67 -11.92
N HIS A 90 -2.00 12.69 -11.23
CA HIS A 90 -0.71 12.10 -11.60
C HIS A 90 -0.84 10.78 -12.36
N ALA A 91 -2.06 10.43 -12.82
CA ALA A 91 -2.35 9.19 -13.54
C ALA A 91 -1.79 7.94 -12.82
N ILE A 92 -1.96 7.88 -11.49
CA ILE A 92 -1.44 6.80 -10.66
C ILE A 92 -2.12 5.48 -11.03
N ALA A 93 -1.31 4.48 -11.38
CA ALA A 93 -1.80 3.20 -11.83
C ALA A 93 -2.25 2.28 -10.68
N LEU A 94 -1.53 2.33 -9.56
CA LEU A 94 -1.77 1.48 -8.39
C LEU A 94 -1.72 2.32 -7.10
N TYR A 95 -2.70 2.12 -6.24
CA TYR A 95 -2.71 2.59 -4.86
C TYR A 95 -2.75 1.42 -3.90
N SER A 96 -1.93 1.44 -2.87
CA SER A 96 -1.88 0.42 -1.83
C SER A 96 -1.88 1.02 -0.44
N GLU A 97 -2.29 0.22 0.55
CA GLU A 97 -2.33 0.56 1.98
C GLU A 97 -1.92 -0.63 2.83
N HIS A 98 -1.50 -0.38 4.06
CA HIS A 98 -1.14 -1.42 5.00
C HIS A 98 -2.37 -2.17 5.56
N LEU A 99 -2.28 -3.49 5.65
CA LEU A 99 -3.25 -4.33 6.36
C LEU A 99 -2.99 -4.26 7.87
N SER A 100 -3.24 -3.11 8.45
CA SER A 100 -2.91 -2.76 9.83
C SER A 100 -3.78 -1.63 10.34
N TYR A 101 -3.55 -1.20 11.58
CA TYR A 101 -4.04 0.08 12.06
C TYR A 101 -2.91 0.92 12.67
N CYS A 102 -3.03 2.24 12.52
CA CYS A 102 -2.07 3.23 13.03
C CYS A 102 -2.78 4.39 13.73
N SER A 103 -4.07 4.26 14.03
CA SER A 103 -4.84 5.25 14.76
C SER A 103 -5.95 4.61 15.59
N ALA A 104 -6.16 5.14 16.78
CA ALA A 104 -7.27 4.81 17.68
C ALA A 104 -7.48 6.00 18.63
N GLY A 105 -8.38 6.93 18.28
CA GLY A 105 -8.56 8.19 19.01
C GLY A 105 -7.35 9.13 18.93
N GLY A 106 -6.46 8.91 17.98
CA GLY A 106 -5.22 9.64 17.72
C GLY A 106 -4.23 8.82 16.92
N HIS A 107 -3.15 9.44 16.43
CA HIS A 107 -2.13 8.77 15.64
C HIS A 107 -1.16 7.97 16.52
N LEU A 108 -0.95 6.71 16.11
CA LEU A 108 -0.03 5.77 16.77
C LEU A 108 1.23 5.65 15.93
N TYR A 109 2.24 6.31 16.01
CA TYR A 109 3.45 6.31 15.18
C TYR A 109 4.05 4.92 14.87
N ASP A 110 3.20 3.91 14.75
CA ASP A 110 3.54 2.52 14.47
C ASP A 110 2.38 1.83 13.71
N LEU A 111 2.70 0.76 12.99
CA LEU A 111 1.72 -0.11 12.33
C LEU A 111 1.44 -1.29 13.25
N LEU A 112 0.22 -1.37 13.75
CA LEU A 112 -0.19 -2.43 14.66
C LEU A 112 -0.95 -3.52 13.91
N PRO A 113 -0.66 -4.80 14.21
CA PRO A 113 -1.32 -5.93 13.55
C PRO A 113 -2.78 -6.05 13.98
N LEU A 114 -3.59 -6.55 13.07
CA LEU A 114 -4.98 -6.91 13.34
C LEU A 114 -5.06 -8.25 14.07
N PRO A 115 -6.11 -8.52 14.85
CA PRO A 115 -6.42 -9.88 15.27
C PRO A 115 -6.83 -10.69 14.05
N PHE A 116 -6.34 -11.93 13.93
CA PHE A 116 -6.69 -12.81 12.81
C PHE A 116 -7.98 -13.56 13.14
N THR A 117 -9.12 -12.91 12.94
CA THR A 117 -10.46 -13.43 13.21
C THR A 117 -11.41 -13.10 12.09
N ASP A 118 -12.53 -13.83 12.01
CA ASP A 118 -13.57 -13.55 11.02
C ASP A 118 -14.16 -12.14 11.18
N GLU A 119 -14.33 -11.68 12.42
CA GLU A 119 -14.82 -10.33 12.70
C GLU A 119 -13.87 -9.25 12.15
N ALA A 120 -12.55 -9.47 12.29
CA ALA A 120 -11.56 -8.54 11.75
C ALA A 120 -11.53 -8.59 10.20
N VAL A 121 -11.73 -9.76 9.59
CA VAL A 121 -11.91 -9.88 8.13
C VAL A 121 -13.07 -9.02 7.68
N HIS A 122 -14.27 -9.20 8.26
CA HIS A 122 -15.46 -8.43 7.90
C HIS A 122 -15.25 -6.93 8.12
N HIS A 123 -14.65 -6.54 9.24
CA HIS A 123 -14.39 -5.15 9.57
C HIS A 123 -13.49 -4.48 8.53
N VAL A 124 -12.31 -5.09 8.25
CA VAL A 124 -11.35 -4.48 7.34
C VAL A 124 -11.82 -4.55 5.89
N ALA A 125 -12.47 -5.63 5.47
CA ALA A 125 -13.03 -5.75 4.12
C ALA A 125 -14.09 -4.69 3.83
N ALA A 126 -15.00 -4.43 4.78
CA ALA A 126 -15.98 -3.36 4.64
C ALA A 126 -15.34 -1.97 4.51
N ARG A 127 -14.21 -1.73 5.19
CA ARG A 127 -13.46 -0.47 5.10
C ARG A 127 -12.69 -0.35 3.79
N ILE A 128 -12.09 -1.44 3.32
CA ILE A 128 -11.46 -1.48 1.99
C ILE A 128 -12.49 -1.18 0.89
N ALA A 129 -13.68 -1.78 0.96
CA ALA A 129 -14.76 -1.50 0.02
C ALA A 129 -15.14 -0.01 0.01
N GLN A 130 -15.28 0.62 1.18
CA GLN A 130 -15.53 2.07 1.28
C GLN A 130 -14.41 2.91 0.66
N VAL A 131 -13.15 2.51 0.83
CA VAL A 131 -12.00 3.18 0.21
C VAL A 131 -12.06 3.04 -1.31
N GLN A 132 -12.29 1.83 -1.81
CA GLN A 132 -12.42 1.55 -3.24
C GLN A 132 -13.55 2.34 -3.88
N ASP A 133 -14.71 2.45 -3.20
CA ASP A 133 -15.85 3.26 -3.65
C ASP A 133 -15.48 4.74 -3.78
N VAL A 134 -14.83 5.32 -2.75
CA VAL A 134 -14.41 6.73 -2.79
C VAL A 134 -13.35 6.98 -3.84
N LEU A 135 -12.35 6.09 -3.95
CA LEU A 135 -11.27 6.24 -4.92
C LEU A 135 -11.70 5.88 -6.36
N GLY A 136 -12.78 5.12 -6.52
CA GLY A 136 -13.29 4.66 -7.82
C GLY A 136 -12.35 3.64 -8.48
N ARG A 137 -11.58 2.89 -7.70
CA ARG A 137 -10.60 1.91 -8.18
C ARG A 137 -10.33 0.82 -7.15
N ARG A 138 -9.89 -0.34 -7.62
CA ARG A 138 -9.35 -1.40 -6.78
C ARG A 138 -8.05 -0.93 -6.13
N ILE A 139 -7.81 -1.31 -4.88
CA ILE A 139 -6.57 -1.05 -4.16
C ILE A 139 -5.84 -2.36 -3.85
N ALA A 140 -4.57 -2.26 -3.51
CA ALA A 140 -3.82 -3.38 -2.95
C ALA A 140 -3.63 -3.17 -1.43
N ILE A 141 -3.58 -4.26 -0.68
CA ILE A 141 -3.23 -4.25 0.75
C ILE A 141 -1.88 -4.92 0.95
N GLU A 142 -1.09 -4.40 1.89
CA GLU A 142 0.23 -4.92 2.21
C GLU A 142 0.22 -5.74 3.48
N ASN A 143 0.84 -6.92 3.43
CA ASN A 143 1.15 -7.72 4.62
C ASN A 143 2.21 -7.02 5.46
N VAL A 144 1.93 -6.79 6.75
CA VAL A 144 2.83 -6.09 7.67
C VAL A 144 3.64 -7.05 8.53
N SER A 145 4.82 -6.60 8.99
CA SER A 145 5.55 -7.32 10.02
C SER A 145 5.00 -6.99 11.41
N TYR A 146 5.06 -7.97 12.31
CA TYR A 146 4.58 -7.81 13.69
C TYR A 146 5.36 -8.68 14.69
N TYR A 147 5.42 -8.27 15.94
CA TYR A 147 6.03 -9.03 17.01
C TYR A 147 5.05 -10.01 17.67
N ALA A 148 3.80 -9.59 17.83
CA ALA A 148 2.75 -10.42 18.40
C ALA A 148 1.40 -10.02 17.79
N ALA A 149 0.62 -10.99 17.32
CA ALA A 149 -0.77 -10.75 16.97
C ALA A 149 -1.63 -10.72 18.25
N PRO A 150 -2.60 -9.79 18.34
CA PRO A 150 -3.46 -9.67 19.52
C PRO A 150 -4.24 -10.95 19.81
N TYR A 151 -4.74 -11.62 18.78
CA TYR A 151 -5.45 -12.89 18.84
C TYR A 151 -5.47 -13.56 17.47
N GLN A 152 -5.39 -14.88 17.42
CA GLN A 152 -5.34 -15.66 16.16
C GLN A 152 -6.32 -16.84 16.25
N ALA A 153 -7.51 -16.67 15.69
CA ALA A 153 -8.43 -17.77 15.41
C ALA A 153 -8.17 -18.37 14.03
N LEU A 154 -7.65 -17.55 13.09
CA LEU A 154 -7.22 -17.94 11.75
C LEU A 154 -5.70 -17.93 11.66
N GLY A 155 -5.13 -18.70 10.73
CA GLY A 155 -3.76 -18.51 10.30
C GLY A 155 -3.59 -17.18 9.54
N GLU A 156 -2.37 -16.61 9.54
CA GLU A 156 -2.10 -15.35 8.85
C GLU A 156 -2.42 -15.44 7.35
N ILE A 157 -2.07 -16.56 6.70
CA ILE A 157 -2.36 -16.83 5.29
C ILE A 157 -3.87 -16.84 5.03
N ASP A 158 -4.63 -17.57 5.87
CA ASP A 158 -6.07 -17.68 5.73
C ASP A 158 -6.76 -16.33 5.96
N PHE A 159 -6.26 -15.55 6.92
CA PHE A 159 -6.75 -14.19 7.20
C PHE A 159 -6.55 -13.26 6.00
N ILE A 160 -5.34 -13.22 5.44
CA ILE A 160 -5.03 -12.39 4.25
C ILE A 160 -5.92 -12.81 3.07
N ASP A 161 -5.98 -14.11 2.76
CA ASP A 161 -6.79 -14.64 1.65
C ASP A 161 -8.30 -14.31 1.84
N ALA A 162 -8.83 -14.44 3.05
CA ALA A 162 -10.20 -14.08 3.35
C ALA A 162 -10.48 -12.58 3.12
N VAL A 163 -9.58 -11.69 3.55
CA VAL A 163 -9.69 -10.25 3.31
C VAL A 163 -9.65 -9.93 1.81
N LEU A 164 -8.71 -10.52 1.07
CA LEU A 164 -8.58 -10.30 -0.39
C LEU A 164 -9.85 -10.70 -1.14
N ARG A 165 -10.46 -11.82 -0.75
CA ARG A 165 -11.69 -12.32 -1.37
C ARG A 165 -12.91 -11.46 -1.01
N GLU A 166 -13.09 -11.15 0.28
CA GLU A 166 -14.28 -10.44 0.74
C GLU A 166 -14.29 -8.98 0.29
N ALA A 167 -13.13 -8.31 0.30
CA ALA A 167 -13.00 -6.93 -0.15
C ALA A 167 -12.88 -6.80 -1.68
N ASP A 168 -12.66 -7.90 -2.40
CA ASP A 168 -12.27 -7.92 -3.81
C ASP A 168 -11.12 -6.93 -4.12
N CYS A 169 -10.05 -7.00 -3.33
CA CYS A 169 -8.85 -6.18 -3.47
C CYS A 169 -7.64 -7.01 -3.89
N ASP A 170 -6.54 -6.33 -4.20
CA ASP A 170 -5.29 -6.95 -4.59
C ASP A 170 -4.29 -6.99 -3.43
N LEU A 171 -3.16 -7.67 -3.62
CA LEU A 171 -2.08 -7.79 -2.65
C LEU A 171 -0.85 -7.03 -3.12
N LEU A 172 -0.30 -6.19 -2.25
CA LEU A 172 1.09 -5.78 -2.27
C LEU A 172 1.84 -6.73 -1.34
N LEU A 173 2.56 -7.69 -1.91
CA LEU A 173 3.32 -8.66 -1.11
C LEU A 173 4.68 -8.09 -0.75
N ASP A 174 4.87 -7.73 0.52
CA ASP A 174 6.17 -7.35 1.05
C ASP A 174 6.93 -8.59 1.52
N VAL A 175 7.95 -8.95 0.75
CA VAL A 175 8.80 -10.13 0.97
C VAL A 175 9.66 -9.97 2.22
N ASN A 176 10.07 -8.74 2.55
CA ASN A 176 10.85 -8.47 3.75
C ASN A 176 10.00 -8.67 5.01
N ASN A 177 8.73 -8.20 5.02
CA ASN A 177 7.80 -8.42 6.12
C ASN A 177 7.52 -9.92 6.32
N VAL A 178 7.37 -10.70 5.23
CA VAL A 178 7.27 -12.15 5.31
C VAL A 178 8.52 -12.76 5.96
N PHE A 179 9.72 -12.29 5.57
CA PHE A 179 10.96 -12.79 6.17
C PHE A 179 11.06 -12.46 7.66
N VAL A 180 10.75 -11.22 8.05
CA VAL A 180 10.74 -10.79 9.45
C VAL A 180 9.76 -11.63 10.28
N ASN A 181 8.53 -11.82 9.79
CA ASN A 181 7.53 -12.63 10.46
C ASN A 181 7.94 -14.10 10.54
N ALA A 182 8.57 -14.65 9.49
CA ALA A 182 9.08 -16.01 9.49
C ALA A 182 10.12 -16.24 10.59
N VAL A 183 11.02 -15.27 10.82
CA VAL A 183 11.99 -15.31 11.91
C VAL A 183 11.30 -15.18 13.27
N ASN A 184 10.36 -14.24 13.41
CA ASN A 184 9.69 -13.94 14.68
C ASN A 184 8.76 -15.08 15.12
N HIS A 185 8.08 -15.74 14.18
CA HIS A 185 7.01 -16.71 14.45
C HIS A 185 7.38 -18.15 14.07
N GLY A 186 8.57 -18.39 13.50
CA GLY A 186 9.11 -19.73 13.29
C GLY A 186 8.48 -20.51 12.14
N TYR A 187 8.06 -19.83 11.06
CA TYR A 187 7.55 -20.48 9.87
C TYR A 187 8.53 -20.36 8.66
N ALA A 188 8.28 -21.13 7.61
CA ALA A 188 9.09 -21.06 6.40
C ALA A 188 8.61 -19.93 5.47
N ALA A 189 9.40 -18.85 5.31
CA ALA A 189 9.06 -17.70 4.46
C ALA A 189 8.66 -18.11 3.02
N ARG A 190 9.39 -19.06 2.43
CA ARG A 190 9.10 -19.57 1.08
C ARG A 190 7.72 -20.21 0.99
N ALA A 191 7.35 -21.03 1.98
CA ALA A 191 6.03 -21.67 2.00
C ALA A 191 4.89 -20.66 2.13
N PHE A 192 5.12 -19.58 2.90
CA PHE A 192 4.17 -18.47 3.01
C PHE A 192 3.95 -17.79 1.65
N ILE A 193 5.04 -17.43 0.96
CA ILE A 193 4.97 -16.78 -0.36
C ILE A 193 4.28 -17.69 -1.39
N ASP A 194 4.62 -18.97 -1.41
CA ASP A 194 4.06 -19.96 -2.35
C ASP A 194 2.54 -20.21 -2.09
N ALA A 195 2.05 -19.90 -0.87
CA ALA A 195 0.63 -20.02 -0.51
C ALA A 195 -0.21 -18.77 -0.87
N MET A 196 0.42 -17.62 -1.17
CA MET A 196 -0.32 -16.41 -1.54
C MET A 196 -0.97 -16.56 -2.91
N PRO A 197 -2.21 -16.03 -3.11
CA PRO A 197 -2.91 -16.09 -4.39
C PRO A 197 -2.19 -15.23 -5.44
N GLY A 198 -1.38 -15.87 -6.29
CA GLY A 198 -0.52 -15.20 -7.26
C GLY A 198 -1.27 -14.25 -8.21
N GLU A 199 -2.52 -14.60 -8.54
CA GLU A 199 -3.40 -13.77 -9.39
C GLU A 199 -3.86 -12.47 -8.72
N ARG A 200 -3.72 -12.37 -7.40
CA ARG A 200 -4.04 -11.16 -6.63
C ARG A 200 -2.81 -10.30 -6.33
N ILE A 201 -1.61 -10.80 -6.61
CA ILE A 201 -0.39 -10.02 -6.36
C ILE A 201 -0.25 -8.94 -7.43
N ALA A 202 -0.59 -7.71 -7.08
CA ALA A 202 -0.42 -6.55 -7.96
C ALA A 202 1.02 -6.05 -7.99
N ARG A 203 1.77 -6.21 -6.89
CA ARG A 203 3.16 -5.76 -6.76
C ARG A 203 3.88 -6.45 -5.60
N LEU A 204 5.22 -6.42 -5.69
CA LEU A 204 6.11 -6.86 -4.62
C LEU A 204 6.86 -5.66 -4.02
N HIS A 205 7.03 -5.64 -2.70
CA HIS A 205 8.05 -4.86 -2.03
C HIS A 205 9.24 -5.76 -1.69
N VAL A 206 10.44 -5.28 -1.99
CA VAL A 206 11.70 -5.95 -1.66
C VAL A 206 12.63 -4.90 -1.07
N ALA A 207 13.03 -5.08 0.19
CA ALA A 207 14.06 -4.30 0.83
C ALA A 207 15.40 -4.99 0.66
N GLY A 208 16.45 -4.23 0.29
CA GLY A 208 17.83 -4.70 0.14
C GLY A 208 18.75 -4.12 1.21
#